data_09c8fd20cc30ef4d3b947a796ec996aa
#
_entry.id   09c8fd20cc30ef4d3b947a796ec996aa
#
_cell.length_a   1.000
_cell.length_b   1.000
_cell.length_c   1.000
_cell.angle_alpha   90.00
_cell.angle_beta   90.00
_cell.angle_gamma   90.00
#
_symmetry.space_group_name_H-M   'P 1'
#
loop_
_entity.id
_entity.type
_entity.pdbx_description
1 polymer ?
#
loop_
_entity_poly.entity_id
_entity_poly.type
_entity_poly.pdbx_seq_one_letter_code
_entity_poly.pdbx_strand_id
1 'polypeptide(L)'
;EGTFLTSQFVVDGSLDQRFILDNANIDTSSIVAYVGSPGIRGKQYKLVDNIVGISSISDTYLIQEVQDERYELLFGDGIFGRKPENGAVITVQYVVTSGSEGNGPSHFNFAGSFLGDAGQVITPSFTPTINTIAPAANGGDIESIDSIKYFAPRLYSSQYRAVTARDYESIVQQVYPNTETVSVVGGEEVDPPQFGTVLITIKPKNGEFVSDFDKTQILRKLKSYSLTGINQKIIDLQVLYVEVESFIYYDSTKIAAVNDLKTKIVSALTTYSKSGDVNKFGGRFKYSKVLNVVDNIDRAITSNITRVRIRRNLNALVNQFAQYELCFGNQFNVKPEGLNIKSTGFKILGTIETVYFTDIPNEDKLTGTVSIVRKNPAGETIVVVKSAGVVDYVHGEINLSTVNIIST
;
A
#
# COMPACT_ATOMS: atom_id res chain seq x y z
N GLU A 1 -1.86 16.20 -1.52
CA GLU A 1 -2.21 17.08 -0.39
C GLU A 1 -1.00 17.91 -0.02
N GLY A 2 -1.22 19.15 0.40
CA GLY A 2 -0.18 20.06 0.86
C GLY A 2 -0.44 21.51 0.48
N THR A 3 0.40 22.41 1.00
CA THR A 3 0.34 23.85 0.71
C THR A 3 1.46 24.21 -0.25
N PHE A 4 1.11 24.77 -1.40
CA PHE A 4 2.08 25.26 -2.39
C PHE A 4 2.66 26.58 -1.94
N LEU A 5 3.98 26.65 -1.82
CA LEU A 5 4.73 27.84 -1.39
C LEU A 5 5.76 28.24 -2.45
N THR A 6 6.14 29.52 -2.39
CA THR A 6 7.19 30.07 -3.25
C THR A 6 8.13 30.91 -2.37
N SER A 7 9.42 30.57 -2.39
CA SER A 7 10.49 31.34 -1.76
C SER A 7 11.36 32.01 -2.80
N GLN A 8 11.89 33.18 -2.50
CA GLN A 8 12.79 33.92 -3.40
C GLN A 8 14.08 34.30 -2.68
N PHE A 9 15.19 34.14 -3.35
CA PHE A 9 16.51 34.53 -2.89
C PHE A 9 17.16 35.40 -3.96
N VAL A 10 17.90 36.43 -3.51
CA VAL A 10 18.72 37.25 -4.39
C VAL A 10 20.18 36.84 -4.22
N VAL A 11 20.86 36.52 -5.30
CA VAL A 11 22.27 36.15 -5.26
C VAL A 11 23.13 37.40 -4.99
N ASP A 12 23.87 37.40 -3.88
CA ASP A 12 24.71 38.52 -3.47
C ASP A 12 26.20 38.37 -3.88
N GLY A 13 26.53 37.20 -4.46
CA GLY A 13 27.88 36.89 -4.90
C GLY A 13 28.88 36.51 -3.80
N SER A 14 28.46 36.48 -2.52
CA SER A 14 29.31 35.99 -1.43
C SER A 14 29.58 34.49 -1.54
N LEU A 15 30.72 34.04 -0.98
CA LEU A 15 31.06 32.61 -0.99
C LEU A 15 30.27 31.79 0.01
N ASP A 16 29.73 32.46 1.05
CA ASP A 16 29.06 31.80 2.16
C ASP A 16 27.53 31.92 2.08
N GLN A 17 26.99 32.41 0.95
CA GLN A 17 25.56 32.55 0.77
C GLN A 17 24.88 31.16 0.72
N ARG A 18 23.86 30.98 1.55
CA ARG A 18 23.11 29.74 1.64
C ARG A 18 21.65 29.96 1.24
N PHE A 19 21.08 29.01 0.49
CA PHE A 19 19.71 29.06 0.01
C PHE A 19 18.87 28.01 0.74
N ILE A 20 18.49 28.34 1.98
CA ILE A 20 17.75 27.43 2.87
C ILE A 20 16.27 27.73 2.80
N LEU A 21 15.45 26.67 2.62
CA LEU A 21 14.00 26.76 2.73
C LEU A 21 13.62 26.61 4.21
N ASP A 22 12.91 27.61 4.75
CA ASP A 22 12.63 27.72 6.20
C ASP A 22 11.50 26.80 6.70
N ASN A 23 10.85 26.08 5.81
CA ASN A 23 9.76 25.17 6.20
C ASN A 23 10.28 23.76 6.48
N ALA A 24 9.72 23.12 7.50
CA ALA A 24 9.81 21.67 7.69
C ALA A 24 8.75 20.96 6.84
N ASN A 25 8.82 19.63 6.75
CA ASN A 25 7.87 18.77 6.04
C ASN A 25 7.71 19.10 4.54
N ILE A 26 8.78 19.55 3.90
CA ILE A 26 8.79 19.82 2.46
C ILE A 26 8.82 18.49 1.70
N ASP A 27 7.91 18.32 0.73
CA ASP A 27 8.05 17.27 -0.28
C ASP A 27 9.18 17.62 -1.24
N THR A 28 10.35 17.02 -1.04
CA THR A 28 11.56 17.27 -1.83
C THR A 28 11.38 16.96 -3.31
N SER A 29 10.45 16.06 -3.67
CA SER A 29 10.14 15.72 -5.06
C SER A 29 9.39 16.85 -5.79
N SER A 30 8.75 17.74 -5.04
CA SER A 30 7.99 18.88 -5.56
C SER A 30 8.84 20.14 -5.77
N ILE A 31 10.08 20.16 -5.27
CA ILE A 31 10.95 21.34 -5.35
C ILE A 31 11.34 21.63 -6.80
N VAL A 32 11.03 22.83 -7.25
CA VAL A 32 11.42 23.34 -8.57
C VAL A 32 12.08 24.71 -8.41
N ALA A 33 13.30 24.86 -8.93
CA ALA A 33 14.06 26.10 -8.86
C ALA A 33 14.16 26.78 -10.23
N TYR A 34 13.92 28.07 -10.24
CA TYR A 34 14.09 28.94 -11.40
C TYR A 34 15.13 30.00 -11.08
N VAL A 35 16.06 30.24 -11.99
CA VAL A 35 17.08 31.28 -11.83
C VAL A 35 16.98 32.26 -12.99
N GLY A 36 16.87 33.55 -12.71
CA GLY A 36 16.71 34.58 -13.72
C GLY A 36 16.98 35.99 -13.22
N SER A 37 16.78 36.96 -14.07
CA SER A 37 16.88 38.37 -13.69
C SER A 37 15.65 38.85 -12.92
N PRO A 38 15.76 39.90 -12.11
CA PRO A 38 14.63 40.45 -11.37
C PRO A 38 13.46 40.82 -12.31
N GLY A 39 12.24 40.39 -11.96
CA GLY A 39 11.03 40.67 -12.70
C GLY A 39 10.79 39.83 -13.97
N ILE A 40 11.67 38.91 -14.30
CA ILE A 40 11.53 37.98 -15.46
C ILE A 40 11.47 36.56 -14.94
N ARG A 41 10.55 35.75 -15.45
CA ARG A 41 10.50 34.33 -15.13
C ARG A 41 11.83 33.68 -15.51
N GLY A 42 12.55 33.15 -14.51
CA GLY A 42 13.83 32.53 -14.67
C GLY A 42 13.79 31.22 -15.47
N LYS A 43 14.96 30.79 -15.89
CA LYS A 43 15.16 29.45 -16.48
C LYS A 43 15.04 28.40 -15.39
N GLN A 44 14.30 27.33 -15.67
CA GLN A 44 14.21 26.19 -14.77
C GLN A 44 15.54 25.43 -14.70
N TYR A 45 16.02 25.21 -13.49
CA TYR A 45 17.15 24.34 -13.19
C TYR A 45 16.67 22.93 -12.90
N LYS A 46 17.52 21.95 -13.18
CA LYS A 46 17.20 20.53 -12.99
C LYS A 46 17.80 20.04 -11.67
N LEU A 47 16.99 19.37 -10.87
CA LEU A 47 17.47 18.63 -9.71
C LEU A 47 18.32 17.44 -10.17
N VAL A 48 19.47 17.25 -9.54
CA VAL A 48 20.39 16.13 -9.77
C VAL A 48 20.79 15.52 -8.45
N ASP A 49 21.02 14.21 -8.45
CA ASP A 49 21.40 13.46 -7.24
C ASP A 49 22.91 13.30 -7.09
N ASN A 50 23.67 13.57 -8.15
CA ASN A 50 25.12 13.45 -8.14
C ASN A 50 25.75 14.41 -9.17
N ILE A 51 27.05 14.62 -9.05
CA ILE A 51 27.82 15.53 -9.89
C ILE A 51 28.37 14.87 -11.16
N VAL A 52 28.14 13.59 -11.39
CA VAL A 52 28.67 12.85 -12.55
C VAL A 52 27.96 13.31 -13.82
N GLY A 53 28.75 13.71 -14.82
CA GLY A 53 28.25 14.20 -16.11
C GLY A 53 27.75 15.64 -16.10
N ILE A 54 27.94 16.40 -15.01
CA ILE A 54 27.63 17.83 -14.94
C ILE A 54 28.80 18.62 -15.50
N SER A 55 28.54 19.55 -16.43
CA SER A 55 29.48 20.49 -16.96
C SER A 55 29.32 21.89 -16.36
N SER A 56 30.29 22.78 -16.53
CA SER A 56 30.26 24.18 -16.04
C SER A 56 29.06 25.01 -16.53
N ILE A 57 28.41 24.60 -17.61
CA ILE A 57 27.25 25.27 -18.21
C ILE A 57 25.90 24.60 -17.89
N SER A 58 25.92 23.49 -17.15
CA SER A 58 24.71 22.74 -16.79
C SER A 58 23.87 23.53 -15.79
N ASP A 59 22.58 23.75 -16.11
CA ASP A 59 21.62 24.41 -15.23
C ASP A 59 21.07 23.39 -14.25
N THR A 60 21.80 23.15 -13.16
CA THR A 60 21.49 22.11 -12.18
C THR A 60 21.64 22.61 -10.76
N TYR A 61 20.92 21.94 -9.84
CA TYR A 61 21.05 22.14 -8.39
C TYR A 61 20.94 20.79 -7.68
N LEU A 62 21.51 20.72 -6.47
CA LEU A 62 21.39 19.62 -5.53
C LEU A 62 20.55 20.10 -4.33
N ILE A 63 19.98 19.16 -3.61
CA ILE A 63 19.28 19.41 -2.34
C ILE A 63 20.05 18.69 -1.24
N GLN A 64 20.30 19.39 -0.15
CA GLN A 64 20.90 18.86 1.07
C GLN A 64 20.00 19.16 2.26
N GLU A 65 19.78 18.17 3.11
CA GLU A 65 19.12 18.36 4.40
C GLU A 65 20.08 19.10 5.36
N VAL A 66 19.53 20.06 6.10
CA VAL A 66 20.20 20.82 7.16
C VAL A 66 19.46 20.62 8.48
N GLN A 67 19.88 21.31 9.56
CA GLN A 67 19.23 21.20 10.86
C GLN A 67 17.71 21.51 10.80
N ASP A 68 16.95 20.89 11.69
CA ASP A 68 15.53 21.09 11.87
C ASP A 68 14.68 20.69 10.64
N GLU A 69 15.08 19.61 9.94
CA GLU A 69 14.35 19.06 8.79
C GLU A 69 14.14 20.05 7.64
N ARG A 70 15.02 21.06 7.54
CA ARG A 70 15.02 22.04 6.46
C ARG A 70 15.95 21.61 5.33
N TYR A 71 15.75 22.19 4.17
CA TYR A 71 16.50 21.85 2.98
C TYR A 71 17.24 23.06 2.41
N GLU A 72 18.48 22.84 2.01
CA GLU A 72 19.32 23.80 1.34
C GLU A 72 19.47 23.43 -0.14
N LEU A 73 19.36 24.41 -1.02
CA LEU A 73 19.63 24.23 -2.45
C LEU A 73 21.08 24.61 -2.72
N LEU A 74 21.83 23.69 -3.30
CA LEU A 74 23.23 23.89 -3.71
C LEU A 74 23.29 24.05 -5.22
N PHE A 75 23.66 25.24 -5.66
CA PHE A 75 23.89 25.54 -7.09
C PHE A 75 25.33 25.31 -7.51
N GLY A 76 25.57 25.24 -8.80
CA GLY A 76 26.90 25.05 -9.32
C GLY A 76 27.88 26.19 -8.96
N ASP A 77 29.15 25.85 -8.90
CA ASP A 77 30.27 26.76 -8.62
C ASP A 77 30.94 27.33 -9.90
N GLY A 78 30.46 26.89 -11.09
CA GLY A 78 31.05 27.22 -12.38
C GLY A 78 32.04 26.17 -12.92
N ILE A 79 32.34 25.12 -12.11
CA ILE A 79 33.06 23.91 -12.50
C ILE A 79 32.05 22.75 -12.59
N PHE A 80 31.31 22.49 -11.51
CA PHE A 80 30.24 21.51 -11.43
C PHE A 80 28.89 22.20 -11.42
N GLY A 81 28.38 22.50 -12.62
CA GLY A 81 27.12 23.25 -12.79
C GLY A 81 27.36 24.76 -12.94
N ARG A 82 26.35 25.41 -13.50
CA ARG A 82 26.39 26.88 -13.70
C ARG A 82 26.26 27.61 -12.37
N LYS A 83 27.22 28.52 -12.10
CA LYS A 83 27.12 29.43 -10.95
C LYS A 83 26.06 30.50 -11.27
N PRO A 84 25.08 30.74 -10.39
CA PRO A 84 24.17 31.86 -10.54
C PRO A 84 24.91 33.21 -10.52
N GLU A 85 24.50 34.11 -11.39
CA GLU A 85 25.13 35.43 -11.50
C GLU A 85 24.73 36.31 -10.29
N ASN A 86 25.62 37.24 -9.91
CA ASN A 86 25.34 38.20 -8.87
C ASN A 86 24.13 39.08 -9.26
N GLY A 87 23.19 39.28 -8.36
CA GLY A 87 21.94 39.99 -8.60
C GLY A 87 20.84 39.11 -9.26
N ALA A 88 21.13 37.87 -9.61
CA ALA A 88 20.10 36.95 -10.09
C ALA A 88 19.07 36.64 -8.97
N VAL A 89 17.83 36.40 -9.37
CA VAL A 89 16.76 35.97 -8.48
C VAL A 89 16.53 34.48 -8.66
N ILE A 90 16.66 33.75 -7.55
CA ILE A 90 16.33 32.33 -7.46
C ILE A 90 14.91 32.24 -6.89
N THR A 91 13.97 31.73 -7.69
CA THR A 91 12.59 31.47 -7.27
C THR A 91 12.42 29.97 -7.10
N VAL A 92 12.09 29.55 -5.88
CA VAL A 92 11.89 28.14 -5.55
C VAL A 92 10.43 27.91 -5.22
N GLN A 93 9.83 26.96 -5.91
CA GLN A 93 8.46 26.51 -5.71
C GLN A 93 8.47 25.11 -5.10
N TYR A 94 7.68 24.88 -4.07
CA TYR A 94 7.63 23.61 -3.36
C TYR A 94 6.31 23.43 -2.61
N VAL A 95 6.03 22.20 -2.20
CA VAL A 95 4.84 21.84 -1.41
C VAL A 95 5.27 21.45 -0.01
N VAL A 96 4.60 22.02 0.99
CA VAL A 96 4.68 21.59 2.38
C VAL A 96 3.51 20.65 2.65
N THR A 97 3.78 19.44 3.13
CA THR A 97 2.78 18.38 3.33
C THR A 97 2.47 18.18 4.80
N SER A 98 1.31 17.58 5.08
CA SER A 98 0.95 17.12 6.44
C SER A 98 1.27 15.64 6.67
N GLY A 99 2.08 15.04 5.78
CA GLY A 99 2.50 13.65 5.89
C GLY A 99 1.33 12.66 5.87
N SER A 100 1.23 11.83 6.90
CA SER A 100 0.17 10.82 7.02
C SER A 100 -1.20 11.39 7.41
N GLU A 101 -1.28 12.63 7.90
CA GLU A 101 -2.54 13.26 8.33
C GLU A 101 -3.49 13.53 7.16
N GLY A 102 -2.95 13.66 5.94
CA GLY A 102 -3.74 13.82 4.70
C GLY A 102 -4.51 12.56 4.27
N ASN A 103 -4.29 11.42 4.93
CA ASN A 103 -4.97 10.16 4.58
C ASN A 103 -6.38 10.11 5.17
N GLY A 104 -7.29 9.43 4.46
CA GLY A 104 -8.65 9.14 4.93
C GLY A 104 -9.79 9.93 4.32
N PRO A 105 -9.66 11.22 3.89
CA PRO A 105 -10.75 11.92 3.23
C PRO A 105 -11.32 11.13 2.06
N SER A 106 -12.65 11.02 2.03
CA SER A 106 -13.38 10.28 0.98
C SER A 106 -14.42 11.14 0.26
N HIS A 107 -14.57 12.40 0.68
CA HIS A 107 -15.51 13.34 0.06
C HIS A 107 -14.75 14.57 -0.44
N PHE A 108 -14.88 14.86 -1.72
CA PHE A 108 -14.22 15.99 -2.37
C PHE A 108 -15.26 16.87 -3.07
N ASN A 109 -15.06 18.18 -2.97
CA ASN A 109 -15.87 19.18 -3.66
C ASN A 109 -15.00 19.95 -4.66
N PHE A 110 -15.53 20.24 -5.82
CA PHE A 110 -14.85 21.10 -6.79
C PHE A 110 -14.98 22.56 -6.37
N ALA A 111 -13.84 23.16 -6.02
CA ALA A 111 -13.76 24.58 -5.61
C ALA A 111 -13.04 25.46 -6.67
N GLY A 112 -12.65 24.90 -7.81
CA GLY A 112 -11.94 25.58 -8.88
C GLY A 112 -12.84 26.26 -9.89
N SER A 113 -12.21 26.82 -10.94
CA SER A 113 -12.88 27.36 -12.12
C SER A 113 -12.45 26.58 -13.35
N PHE A 114 -13.36 26.39 -14.30
CA PHE A 114 -12.99 25.87 -15.60
C PHE A 114 -12.41 27.01 -16.44
N LEU A 115 -11.26 26.76 -17.05
CA LEU A 115 -10.59 27.69 -17.95
C LEU A 115 -10.62 27.15 -19.36
N GLY A 116 -10.93 28.00 -20.32
CA GLY A 116 -10.80 27.69 -21.75
C GLY A 116 -9.36 27.80 -22.22
N ASP A 117 -9.12 27.40 -23.47
CA ASP A 117 -7.79 27.38 -24.10
C ASP A 117 -7.07 28.74 -24.09
N ALA A 118 -7.83 29.83 -24.09
CA ALA A 118 -7.32 31.21 -24.03
C ALA A 118 -7.25 31.74 -22.56
N GLY A 119 -7.45 30.90 -21.55
CA GLY A 119 -7.38 31.27 -20.12
C GLY A 119 -8.67 31.97 -19.60
N GLN A 120 -9.74 32.11 -20.41
CA GLN A 120 -11.02 32.68 -19.95
C GLN A 120 -11.73 31.68 -19.02
N VAL A 121 -12.40 32.20 -18.00
CA VAL A 121 -13.25 31.39 -17.11
C VAL A 121 -14.48 30.93 -17.88
N ILE A 122 -14.74 29.63 -17.92
CA ILE A 122 -15.91 29.01 -18.49
C ILE A 122 -16.89 28.66 -17.37
N THR A 123 -18.13 29.12 -17.50
CA THR A 123 -19.21 28.66 -16.62
C THR A 123 -19.86 27.44 -17.26
N PRO A 124 -19.71 26.24 -16.67
CA PRO A 124 -20.33 25.05 -17.23
C PRO A 124 -21.86 25.12 -17.15
N SER A 125 -22.55 24.59 -18.16
CA SER A 125 -24.02 24.48 -18.19
C SER A 125 -24.55 23.34 -17.29
N PHE A 126 -23.64 22.61 -16.58
CA PHE A 126 -23.95 21.50 -15.68
C PHE A 126 -23.27 21.71 -14.34
N THR A 127 -23.80 21.12 -13.28
CA THR A 127 -23.13 21.08 -11.97
C THR A 127 -22.06 20.00 -11.99
N PRO A 128 -20.76 20.33 -11.78
CA PRO A 128 -19.71 19.33 -11.71
C PRO A 128 -19.99 18.33 -10.59
N THR A 129 -19.98 17.06 -10.90
CA THR A 129 -20.11 15.97 -9.92
C THR A 129 -18.78 15.27 -9.77
N ILE A 130 -18.30 15.14 -8.54
CA ILE A 130 -17.09 14.38 -8.21
C ILE A 130 -17.50 13.03 -7.64
N ASN A 131 -17.09 11.95 -8.31
CA ASN A 131 -17.25 10.60 -7.80
C ASN A 131 -15.93 10.14 -7.20
N THR A 132 -15.90 9.93 -5.89
CA THR A 132 -14.73 9.40 -5.21
C THR A 132 -14.60 7.90 -5.45
N ILE A 133 -13.51 7.47 -6.03
CA ILE A 133 -13.22 6.05 -6.34
C ILE A 133 -12.66 5.36 -5.09
N ALA A 134 -11.77 6.04 -4.34
CA ALA A 134 -11.17 5.54 -3.11
C ALA A 134 -10.85 6.71 -2.17
N PRO A 135 -10.78 6.48 -0.84
CA PRO A 135 -10.28 7.48 0.10
C PRO A 135 -8.85 7.92 -0.24
N ALA A 136 -8.48 9.13 0.16
CA ALA A 136 -7.10 9.58 0.06
C ALA A 136 -6.18 8.68 0.87
N ALA A 137 -5.07 8.25 0.28
CA ALA A 137 -4.11 7.32 0.87
C ALA A 137 -2.69 7.67 0.40
N ASN A 138 -1.69 6.92 0.89
CA ASN A 138 -0.28 7.03 0.51
C ASN A 138 0.45 8.29 1.04
N GLY A 139 -0.16 9.11 1.87
CA GLY A 139 0.57 10.10 2.65
C GLY A 139 1.48 9.40 3.65
N GLY A 140 2.74 9.80 3.76
CA GLY A 140 3.73 9.19 4.66
C GLY A 140 4.56 10.24 5.38
N ASP A 141 4.97 9.91 6.59
CA ASP A 141 5.87 10.73 7.39
C ASP A 141 7.33 10.49 6.96
N ILE A 142 8.24 11.28 7.50
CA ILE A 142 9.69 11.13 7.29
C ILE A 142 10.14 9.72 7.69
N GLU A 143 11.08 9.17 6.93
CA GLU A 143 11.60 7.83 7.18
C GLU A 143 12.26 7.75 8.58
N SER A 144 11.91 6.68 9.32
CA SER A 144 12.44 6.49 10.66
C SER A 144 13.95 6.12 10.65
N ILE A 145 14.68 6.52 11.70
CA ILE A 145 16.10 6.21 11.86
C ILE A 145 16.36 4.70 11.83
N ASP A 146 15.45 3.89 12.37
CA ASP A 146 15.59 2.43 12.36
C ASP A 146 15.44 1.85 10.95
N SER A 147 14.57 2.42 10.13
CA SER A 147 14.45 2.10 8.71
C SER A 147 15.75 2.44 7.96
N ILE A 148 16.27 3.66 8.16
CA ILE A 148 17.51 4.11 7.55
C ILE A 148 18.68 3.18 7.92
N LYS A 149 18.85 2.85 9.21
CA LYS A 149 19.88 1.92 9.69
C LYS A 149 19.77 0.54 9.04
N TYR A 150 18.55 0.10 8.75
CA TYR A 150 18.31 -1.21 8.14
C TYR A 150 18.61 -1.20 6.64
N PHE A 151 18.17 -0.18 5.91
CA PHE A 151 18.24 -0.15 4.45
C PHE A 151 19.52 0.48 3.88
N ALA A 152 20.12 1.50 4.52
CA ALA A 152 21.29 2.19 4.00
C ALA A 152 22.49 1.27 3.75
N PRO A 153 22.88 0.34 4.65
CA PRO A 153 23.98 -0.58 4.37
C PRO A 153 23.70 -1.52 3.19
N ARG A 154 22.43 -1.93 3.02
CA ARG A 154 22.01 -2.80 1.92
C ARG A 154 22.06 -2.09 0.59
N LEU A 155 21.58 -0.85 0.55
CA LEU A 155 21.66 0.01 -0.63
C LEU A 155 23.11 0.27 -1.03
N TYR A 156 23.98 0.55 -0.07
CA TYR A 156 25.42 0.71 -0.31
C TYR A 156 26.04 -0.58 -0.88
N SER A 157 25.71 -1.75 -0.32
CA SER A 157 26.25 -3.03 -0.80
C SER A 157 25.77 -3.41 -2.20
N SER A 158 24.54 -3.00 -2.58
CA SER A 158 24.01 -3.20 -3.94
C SER A 158 24.68 -2.32 -5.00
N GLN A 159 25.46 -1.31 -4.57
CA GLN A 159 26.08 -0.30 -5.44
C GLN A 159 25.08 0.36 -6.42
N TYR A 160 23.87 0.59 -5.96
CA TYR A 160 22.76 1.13 -6.78
C TYR A 160 22.43 0.28 -8.02
N ARG A 161 22.64 -1.04 -7.96
CA ARG A 161 22.28 -1.99 -9.03
C ARG A 161 21.38 -3.07 -8.48
N ALA A 162 20.23 -3.27 -9.11
CA ALA A 162 19.31 -4.33 -8.78
C ALA A 162 19.67 -5.61 -9.55
N VAL A 163 20.32 -6.55 -8.89
CA VAL A 163 20.75 -7.86 -9.45
C VAL A 163 20.00 -8.98 -8.75
N THR A 164 19.97 -8.97 -7.43
CA THR A 164 19.30 -9.98 -6.61
C THR A 164 17.95 -9.49 -6.10
N ALA A 165 17.08 -10.41 -5.66
CA ALA A 165 15.81 -10.06 -5.04
C ALA A 165 15.99 -9.06 -3.87
N ARG A 166 17.02 -9.23 -3.05
CA ARG A 166 17.33 -8.34 -1.93
C ARG A 166 17.78 -6.93 -2.37
N ASP A 167 18.47 -6.82 -3.50
CA ASP A 167 18.83 -5.51 -4.05
C ASP A 167 17.57 -4.77 -4.49
N TYR A 168 16.64 -5.46 -5.18
CA TYR A 168 15.35 -4.90 -5.54
C TYR A 168 14.55 -4.45 -4.32
N GLU A 169 14.51 -5.24 -3.23
CA GLU A 169 13.83 -4.86 -1.99
C GLU A 169 14.37 -3.54 -1.42
N SER A 170 15.69 -3.39 -1.38
CA SER A 170 16.35 -2.18 -0.86
C SER A 170 16.12 -0.96 -1.75
N ILE A 171 16.19 -1.15 -3.07
CA ILE A 171 16.01 -0.08 -4.05
C ILE A 171 14.54 0.35 -4.13
N VAL A 172 13.59 -0.58 -4.03
CA VAL A 172 12.15 -0.25 -3.96
C VAL A 172 11.85 0.65 -2.77
N GLN A 173 12.43 0.36 -1.60
CA GLN A 173 12.26 1.19 -0.42
C GLN A 173 12.78 2.63 -0.64
N GLN A 174 13.90 2.79 -1.34
CA GLN A 174 14.42 4.12 -1.69
C GLN A 174 13.55 4.84 -2.72
N VAL A 175 13.08 4.11 -3.73
CA VAL A 175 12.26 4.66 -4.83
C VAL A 175 10.86 5.05 -4.36
N TYR A 176 10.31 4.29 -3.41
CA TYR A 176 8.98 4.48 -2.84
C TYR A 176 9.03 4.38 -1.30
N PRO A 177 9.35 5.48 -0.60
CA PRO A 177 9.52 5.50 0.86
C PRO A 177 8.26 5.12 1.67
N ASN A 178 7.08 5.24 1.05
CA ASN A 178 5.81 4.80 1.66
C ASN A 178 5.65 3.27 1.72
N THR A 179 6.72 2.52 1.50
CA THR A 179 6.74 1.05 1.62
C THR A 179 6.84 0.64 3.09
N GLU A 180 5.88 -0.14 3.57
CA GLU A 180 5.97 -0.82 4.87
C GLU A 180 6.82 -2.09 4.76
N THR A 181 6.54 -2.90 3.75
CA THR A 181 7.32 -4.09 3.43
C THR A 181 7.22 -4.40 1.94
N VAL A 182 8.26 -5.01 1.40
CA VAL A 182 8.34 -5.44 0.01
C VAL A 182 8.76 -6.91 -0.06
N SER A 183 8.24 -7.62 -1.02
CA SER A 183 8.66 -8.97 -1.35
C SER A 183 8.98 -9.02 -2.84
N VAL A 184 10.14 -9.59 -3.15
CA VAL A 184 10.63 -9.73 -4.51
C VAL A 184 10.91 -11.20 -4.79
N VAL A 185 10.36 -11.69 -5.89
CA VAL A 185 10.49 -13.09 -6.32
C VAL A 185 10.94 -13.13 -7.78
N GLY A 186 11.90 -13.98 -8.10
CA GLY A 186 12.28 -14.24 -9.48
C GLY A 186 11.15 -14.93 -10.25
N GLY A 187 10.99 -14.59 -11.50
CA GLY A 187 9.94 -15.19 -12.32
C GLY A 187 10.12 -16.70 -12.55
N GLU A 188 11.32 -17.23 -12.33
CA GLU A 188 11.61 -18.65 -12.35
C GLU A 188 10.99 -19.45 -11.18
N GLU A 189 10.68 -18.75 -10.07
CA GLU A 189 10.12 -19.34 -8.85
C GLU A 189 8.58 -19.44 -8.88
N VAL A 190 7.93 -18.83 -9.88
CA VAL A 190 6.46 -18.86 -9.99
C VAL A 190 5.97 -19.94 -10.94
N ASP A 191 4.74 -20.40 -10.75
CA ASP A 191 4.07 -21.35 -11.62
C ASP A 191 2.92 -20.68 -12.40
N PRO A 192 2.93 -20.66 -13.76
CA PRO A 192 4.00 -21.09 -14.65
C PRO A 192 5.22 -20.14 -14.62
N PRO A 193 6.46 -20.66 -14.82
CA PRO A 193 7.67 -19.85 -14.77
C PRO A 193 7.68 -18.72 -15.82
N GLN A 194 8.09 -17.51 -15.39
CA GLN A 194 8.20 -16.31 -16.23
C GLN A 194 9.66 -15.86 -16.28
N PHE A 195 10.49 -16.51 -17.09
CA PHE A 195 11.91 -16.19 -17.18
C PHE A 195 12.17 -14.75 -17.62
N GLY A 196 13.24 -14.14 -17.10
CA GLY A 196 13.60 -12.75 -17.38
C GLY A 196 12.67 -11.71 -16.72
N THR A 197 11.80 -12.14 -15.82
CA THR A 197 10.88 -11.26 -15.10
C THR A 197 11.18 -11.30 -13.61
N VAL A 198 11.07 -10.15 -12.95
CA VAL A 198 11.09 -10.02 -11.49
C VAL A 198 9.73 -9.53 -11.04
N LEU A 199 9.11 -10.26 -10.13
CA LEU A 199 7.82 -9.93 -9.54
C LEU A 199 8.03 -9.23 -8.22
N ILE A 200 7.46 -8.04 -8.10
CA ILE A 200 7.60 -7.17 -6.94
C ILE A 200 6.21 -6.98 -6.33
N THR A 201 6.07 -7.30 -5.06
CA THR A 201 4.85 -7.04 -4.29
C THR A 201 5.17 -6.04 -3.19
N ILE A 202 4.46 -4.92 -3.16
CA ILE A 202 4.69 -3.83 -2.23
C ILE A 202 3.47 -3.68 -1.33
N LYS A 203 3.70 -3.66 -0.02
CA LYS A 203 2.71 -3.24 0.96
C LYS A 203 2.99 -1.80 1.36
N PRO A 204 2.12 -0.84 1.07
CA PRO A 204 2.30 0.54 1.51
C PRO A 204 2.04 0.67 3.02
N LYS A 205 2.67 1.67 3.67
CA LYS A 205 2.45 2.02 5.09
C LYS A 205 1.00 2.43 5.33
N ASN A 206 0.45 3.17 4.38
CA ASN A 206 -0.91 3.70 4.43
C ASN A 206 -1.65 3.27 3.17
N GLY A 207 -2.66 2.44 3.31
CA GLY A 207 -3.43 1.87 2.21
C GLY A 207 -3.29 0.35 2.09
N GLU A 208 -4.14 -0.24 1.28
CA GLU A 208 -4.15 -1.70 1.06
C GLU A 208 -3.31 -2.10 -0.16
N PHE A 209 -3.19 -1.22 -1.16
CA PHE A 209 -2.47 -1.47 -2.41
C PHE A 209 -1.83 -0.19 -2.95
N VAL A 210 -0.85 -0.35 -3.81
CA VAL A 210 -0.20 0.75 -4.54
C VAL A 210 -1.04 1.13 -5.75
N SER A 211 -1.28 2.44 -5.96
CA SER A 211 -2.05 2.91 -7.11
C SER A 211 -1.33 2.58 -8.43
N ASP A 212 -2.08 2.43 -9.53
CA ASP A 212 -1.49 2.14 -10.85
C ASP A 212 -0.59 3.29 -11.34
N PHE A 213 -0.90 4.52 -10.94
CA PHE A 213 -0.03 5.65 -11.19
C PHE A 213 1.32 5.49 -10.48
N ASP A 214 1.30 5.19 -9.17
CA ASP A 214 2.53 4.99 -8.39
C ASP A 214 3.30 3.77 -8.90
N LYS A 215 2.64 2.66 -9.24
CA LYS A 215 3.28 1.49 -9.87
C LYS A 215 4.07 1.90 -11.12
N THR A 216 3.47 2.74 -11.97
CA THR A 216 4.12 3.23 -13.19
C THR A 216 5.34 4.10 -12.87
N GLN A 217 5.25 4.98 -11.87
CA GLN A 217 6.38 5.82 -11.44
C GLN A 217 7.50 4.98 -10.82
N ILE A 218 7.16 4.03 -9.96
CA ILE A 218 8.12 3.10 -9.34
C ILE A 218 8.87 2.32 -10.43
N LEU A 219 8.15 1.71 -11.38
CA LEU A 219 8.76 0.96 -12.48
C LEU A 219 9.68 1.83 -13.34
N ARG A 220 9.30 3.09 -13.62
CA ARG A 220 10.14 4.03 -14.36
C ARG A 220 11.45 4.32 -13.63
N LYS A 221 11.40 4.54 -12.32
CA LYS A 221 12.58 4.78 -11.49
C LYS A 221 13.43 3.51 -11.35
N LEU A 222 12.81 2.35 -11.11
CA LEU A 222 13.51 1.06 -11.00
C LEU A 222 14.29 0.68 -12.26
N LYS A 223 13.81 1.10 -13.43
CA LYS A 223 14.47 0.82 -14.70
C LYS A 223 15.92 1.38 -14.77
N SER A 224 16.20 2.46 -14.05
CA SER A 224 17.55 3.04 -14.00
C SER A 224 18.55 2.22 -13.16
N TYR A 225 18.04 1.36 -12.27
CA TYR A 225 18.84 0.51 -11.38
C TYR A 225 18.95 -0.93 -11.88
N SER A 226 18.09 -1.34 -12.81
CA SER A 226 17.98 -2.73 -13.24
C SER A 226 18.91 -3.08 -14.39
N LEU A 227 19.26 -4.37 -14.48
CA LEU A 227 20.03 -4.89 -15.58
C LEU A 227 19.20 -4.93 -16.87
N THR A 228 19.88 -4.74 -18.00
CA THR A 228 19.26 -4.87 -19.31
C THR A 228 18.76 -6.31 -19.53
N GLY A 229 17.53 -6.46 -20.03
CA GLY A 229 16.91 -7.76 -20.30
C GLY A 229 16.08 -8.31 -19.14
N ILE A 230 16.06 -7.67 -17.97
CA ILE A 230 15.15 -8.03 -16.86
C ILE A 230 13.93 -7.11 -16.88
N ASN A 231 12.75 -7.72 -16.91
CA ASN A 231 11.47 -7.02 -16.87
C ASN A 231 10.93 -7.01 -15.44
N GLN A 232 10.66 -5.83 -14.89
CA GLN A 232 10.06 -5.68 -13.57
C GLN A 232 8.55 -5.58 -13.70
N LYS A 233 7.83 -6.33 -12.87
CA LYS A 233 6.37 -6.31 -12.79
C LYS A 233 5.94 -6.14 -11.34
N ILE A 234 5.13 -5.13 -11.05
CA ILE A 234 4.51 -4.96 -9.74
C ILE A 234 3.17 -5.70 -9.76
N ILE A 235 3.00 -6.60 -8.82
CA ILE A 235 1.76 -7.36 -8.60
C ILE A 235 1.09 -6.92 -7.31
N ASP A 236 -0.23 -6.98 -7.28
CA ASP A 236 -0.99 -6.60 -6.10
C ASP A 236 -0.85 -7.61 -4.98
N LEU A 237 -0.87 -7.09 -3.76
CA LEU A 237 -0.80 -7.88 -2.55
C LEU A 237 -2.04 -8.78 -2.41
N GLN A 238 -1.81 -10.07 -2.22
CA GLN A 238 -2.86 -10.99 -1.84
C GLN A 238 -2.89 -11.14 -0.31
N VAL A 239 -3.92 -10.58 0.32
CA VAL A 239 -4.05 -10.60 1.78
C VAL A 239 -4.84 -11.83 2.23
N LEU A 240 -4.29 -12.57 3.19
CA LEU A 240 -5.02 -13.59 3.94
C LEU A 240 -5.47 -12.98 5.28
N TYR A 241 -6.77 -12.83 5.44
CA TYR A 241 -7.34 -12.31 6.68
C TYR A 241 -7.50 -13.43 7.69
N VAL A 242 -7.10 -13.16 8.92
CA VAL A 242 -7.33 -14.06 10.06
C VAL A 242 -8.41 -13.42 10.94
N GLU A 243 -9.57 -14.05 10.99
CA GLU A 243 -10.68 -13.62 11.82
C GLU A 243 -10.63 -14.34 13.17
N VAL A 244 -10.68 -13.56 14.24
CA VAL A 244 -10.62 -14.07 15.62
C VAL A 244 -11.94 -13.79 16.31
N GLU A 245 -12.58 -14.84 16.78
CA GLU A 245 -13.80 -14.79 17.59
C GLU A 245 -13.48 -15.33 18.98
N SER A 246 -13.49 -14.45 20.00
CA SER A 246 -13.12 -14.82 21.37
C SER A 246 -14.28 -14.65 22.33
N PHE A 247 -14.60 -15.71 23.07
CA PHE A 247 -15.50 -15.69 24.21
C PHE A 247 -14.67 -15.60 25.49
N ILE A 248 -14.79 -14.47 26.19
CA ILE A 248 -13.94 -14.15 27.32
C ILE A 248 -14.75 -14.23 28.60
N TYR A 249 -14.29 -15.05 29.53
CA TYR A 249 -14.85 -15.21 30.86
C TYR A 249 -14.03 -14.38 31.85
N TYR A 250 -14.70 -13.62 32.70
CA TYR A 250 -14.06 -12.70 33.63
C TYR A 250 -14.76 -12.67 34.99
N ASP A 251 -14.02 -12.29 36.02
CA ASP A 251 -14.52 -12.07 37.37
C ASP A 251 -15.08 -10.65 37.48
N SER A 252 -16.40 -10.53 37.59
CA SER A 252 -17.10 -9.25 37.65
C SER A 252 -16.75 -8.41 38.90
N THR A 253 -16.22 -9.04 39.94
CA THR A 253 -15.83 -8.34 41.18
C THR A 253 -14.53 -7.57 41.05
N LYS A 254 -13.72 -7.87 40.04
CA LYS A 254 -12.39 -7.28 39.79
C LYS A 254 -12.39 -6.18 38.72
N ILE A 255 -13.51 -5.92 38.08
CA ILE A 255 -13.63 -4.91 37.04
C ILE A 255 -14.60 -3.79 37.44
N ALA A 256 -14.24 -2.57 37.11
CA ALA A 256 -15.12 -1.41 37.32
C ALA A 256 -16.21 -1.30 36.24
N ALA A 257 -15.86 -1.58 34.97
CA ALA A 257 -16.78 -1.53 33.84
C ALA A 257 -16.41 -2.58 32.77
N VAL A 258 -17.42 -3.28 32.23
CA VAL A 258 -17.23 -4.30 31.19
C VAL A 258 -16.72 -3.68 29.88
N ASN A 259 -17.19 -2.48 29.55
CA ASN A 259 -16.78 -1.77 28.35
C ASN A 259 -15.30 -1.40 28.36
N ASP A 260 -14.73 -1.08 29.52
CA ASP A 260 -13.30 -0.77 29.64
C ASP A 260 -12.44 -2.01 29.37
N LEU A 261 -12.85 -3.16 29.90
CA LEU A 261 -12.19 -4.44 29.63
C LEU A 261 -12.26 -4.78 28.14
N LYS A 262 -13.44 -4.63 27.52
CA LYS A 262 -13.60 -4.84 26.06
C LYS A 262 -12.70 -3.92 25.25
N THR A 263 -12.62 -2.64 25.60
CA THR A 263 -11.77 -1.65 24.90
C THR A 263 -10.30 -2.02 25.02
N LYS A 264 -9.83 -2.40 26.21
CA LYS A 264 -8.46 -2.87 26.42
C LYS A 264 -8.13 -4.08 25.55
N ILE A 265 -9.03 -5.06 25.47
CA ILE A 265 -8.86 -6.29 24.68
C ILE A 265 -8.79 -5.95 23.18
N VAL A 266 -9.71 -5.14 22.68
CA VAL A 266 -9.72 -4.71 21.28
C VAL A 266 -8.45 -3.93 20.94
N SER A 267 -8.02 -3.02 21.80
CA SER A 267 -6.78 -2.24 21.61
C SER A 267 -5.55 -3.15 21.56
N ALA A 268 -5.43 -4.12 22.47
CA ALA A 268 -4.30 -5.04 22.51
C ALA A 268 -4.27 -5.97 21.28
N LEU A 269 -5.42 -6.48 20.83
CA LEU A 269 -5.50 -7.28 19.60
C LEU A 269 -5.20 -6.43 18.36
N THR A 270 -5.63 -5.18 18.32
CA THR A 270 -5.30 -4.23 17.26
C THR A 270 -3.80 -3.94 17.22
N THR A 271 -3.16 -3.76 18.37
CA THR A 271 -1.70 -3.58 18.46
C THR A 271 -0.97 -4.84 17.98
N TYR A 272 -1.43 -6.03 18.38
CA TYR A 272 -0.87 -7.29 17.90
C TYR A 272 -1.03 -7.45 16.39
N SER A 273 -2.17 -7.12 15.81
CA SER A 273 -2.42 -7.22 14.37
C SER A 273 -1.50 -6.32 13.54
N LYS A 274 -1.08 -5.18 14.10
CA LYS A 274 -0.13 -4.24 13.47
C LYS A 274 1.34 -4.59 13.74
N SER A 275 1.61 -5.59 14.59
CA SER A 275 2.98 -5.97 14.93
C SER A 275 3.71 -6.63 13.76
N GLY A 276 5.04 -6.49 13.71
CA GLY A 276 5.88 -7.11 12.70
C GLY A 276 5.88 -8.65 12.70
N ASP A 277 5.20 -9.30 13.65
CA ASP A 277 5.02 -10.75 13.65
C ASP A 277 3.99 -11.22 12.63
N VAL A 278 2.94 -10.42 12.40
CA VAL A 278 1.78 -10.78 11.56
C VAL A 278 1.71 -9.88 10.32
N ASN A 279 2.02 -8.60 10.47
CA ASN A 279 1.79 -7.56 9.46
C ASN A 279 3.00 -7.34 8.53
N LYS A 280 3.62 -8.43 8.04
CA LYS A 280 4.72 -8.40 7.06
C LYS A 280 4.65 -9.60 6.13
N PHE A 281 5.37 -9.55 5.00
CA PHE A 281 5.58 -10.74 4.18
C PHE A 281 6.28 -11.85 4.98
N GLY A 282 5.77 -13.08 4.86
CA GLY A 282 6.25 -14.22 5.66
C GLY A 282 5.89 -14.14 7.15
N GLY A 283 5.03 -13.20 7.56
CA GLY A 283 4.49 -13.13 8.92
C GLY A 283 3.75 -14.41 9.29
N ARG A 284 3.92 -14.88 10.53
CA ARG A 284 3.30 -16.11 11.00
C ARG A 284 2.31 -15.83 12.12
N PHE A 285 1.04 -16.09 11.85
CA PHE A 285 0.02 -16.10 12.87
C PHE A 285 0.25 -17.29 13.82
N LYS A 286 0.30 -17.02 15.14
CA LYS A 286 0.40 -18.04 16.16
C LYS A 286 -0.82 -17.97 17.08
N TYR A 287 -1.64 -19.01 17.07
CA TYR A 287 -2.85 -19.11 17.90
C TYR A 287 -2.54 -18.90 19.40
N SER A 288 -1.51 -19.57 19.92
CA SER A 288 -1.11 -19.44 21.33
C SER A 288 -0.70 -18.03 21.72
N LYS A 289 -0.15 -17.25 20.76
CA LYS A 289 0.23 -15.86 21.02
C LYS A 289 -0.99 -14.95 21.16
N VAL A 290 -2.05 -15.20 20.38
CA VAL A 290 -3.33 -14.49 20.52
C VAL A 290 -3.98 -14.79 21.87
N LEU A 291 -4.00 -16.06 22.30
CA LEU A 291 -4.49 -16.41 23.61
C LEU A 291 -3.75 -15.68 24.72
N ASN A 292 -2.41 -15.70 24.67
CA ASN A 292 -1.57 -14.99 25.64
C ASN A 292 -1.80 -13.47 25.63
N VAL A 293 -2.01 -12.87 24.47
CA VAL A 293 -2.32 -11.42 24.38
C VAL A 293 -3.61 -11.12 25.11
N VAL A 294 -4.66 -11.97 24.96
CA VAL A 294 -5.94 -11.79 25.64
C VAL A 294 -5.81 -12.04 27.15
N ASP A 295 -5.21 -13.16 27.55
CA ASP A 295 -5.16 -13.58 28.97
C ASP A 295 -4.34 -12.63 29.85
N ASN A 296 -3.32 -11.98 29.28
CA ASN A 296 -2.42 -11.09 30.03
C ASN A 296 -2.90 -9.63 30.12
N ILE A 297 -4.04 -9.27 29.50
CA ILE A 297 -4.50 -7.89 29.50
C ILE A 297 -4.97 -7.44 30.90
N ASP A 298 -5.73 -8.29 31.59
CA ASP A 298 -6.28 -7.96 32.89
C ASP A 298 -6.38 -9.20 33.78
N ARG A 299 -6.07 -9.06 35.07
CA ARG A 299 -6.16 -10.15 36.05
C ARG A 299 -7.58 -10.62 36.33
N ALA A 300 -8.58 -9.87 35.87
CA ALA A 300 -9.98 -10.24 35.97
C ALA A 300 -10.36 -11.34 34.97
N ILE A 301 -9.58 -11.51 33.88
CA ILE A 301 -9.84 -12.56 32.89
C ILE A 301 -9.48 -13.92 33.49
N THR A 302 -10.47 -14.81 33.51
CA THR A 302 -10.34 -16.16 34.09
C THR A 302 -10.11 -17.23 33.04
N SER A 303 -10.65 -17.03 31.85
CA SER A 303 -10.51 -17.96 30.72
C SER A 303 -10.92 -17.29 29.41
N ASN A 304 -10.37 -17.76 28.31
CA ASN A 304 -10.87 -17.43 26.98
C ASN A 304 -11.07 -18.67 26.10
N ILE A 305 -12.10 -18.65 25.28
CA ILE A 305 -12.36 -19.64 24.23
C ILE A 305 -12.32 -18.91 22.91
N THR A 306 -11.25 -19.12 22.16
CA THR A 306 -11.00 -18.40 20.91
C THR A 306 -11.12 -19.34 19.71
N ARG A 307 -11.86 -18.92 18.71
CA ARG A 307 -11.99 -19.57 17.40
C ARG A 307 -11.28 -18.71 16.36
N VAL A 308 -10.60 -19.36 15.44
CA VAL A 308 -9.89 -18.69 14.36
C VAL A 308 -10.43 -19.20 13.02
N ARG A 309 -10.64 -18.28 12.10
CA ARG A 309 -11.03 -18.57 10.73
C ARG A 309 -10.09 -17.80 9.79
N ILE A 310 -9.82 -18.36 8.65
CA ILE A 310 -9.11 -17.67 7.57
C ILE A 310 -10.11 -17.22 6.51
N ARG A 311 -9.90 -16.02 5.97
CA ARG A 311 -10.77 -15.43 4.96
C ARG A 311 -9.95 -14.87 3.80
N ARG A 312 -10.47 -15.04 2.60
CA ARG A 312 -10.03 -14.32 1.41
C ARG A 312 -11.20 -13.59 0.77
N ASN A 313 -10.92 -12.43 0.20
CA ASN A 313 -11.89 -11.70 -0.58
C ASN A 313 -11.84 -12.19 -2.03
N LEU A 314 -13.00 -12.46 -2.60
CA LEU A 314 -13.17 -12.78 -4.01
C LEU A 314 -13.63 -11.52 -4.73
N ASN A 315 -12.84 -11.03 -5.68
CA ASN A 315 -13.24 -9.95 -6.58
C ASN A 315 -14.05 -10.52 -7.73
N ALA A 316 -15.37 -10.54 -7.56
CA ALA A 316 -16.26 -11.12 -8.53
C ALA A 316 -16.45 -10.21 -9.77
N LEU A 317 -16.38 -10.79 -10.97
CA LEU A 317 -16.78 -10.15 -12.20
C LEU A 317 -18.31 -10.20 -12.31
N VAL A 318 -18.96 -9.09 -11.94
CA VAL A 318 -20.43 -9.01 -11.86
C VAL A 318 -21.05 -9.09 -13.25
N ASN A 319 -22.13 -9.85 -13.38
CA ASN A 319 -22.88 -10.11 -14.62
C ASN A 319 -22.07 -10.79 -15.73
N GLN A 320 -21.00 -11.51 -15.38
CA GLN A 320 -20.17 -12.27 -16.31
C GLN A 320 -20.00 -13.72 -15.84
N PHE A 321 -19.91 -14.65 -16.78
CA PHE A 321 -19.53 -16.01 -16.48
C PHE A 321 -18.03 -16.07 -16.31
N ALA A 322 -17.57 -16.41 -15.13
CA ALA A 322 -16.15 -16.49 -14.80
C ALA A 322 -15.84 -17.72 -13.92
N GLN A 323 -14.61 -18.18 -14.02
CA GLN A 323 -14.02 -19.20 -13.13
C GLN A 323 -13.14 -18.45 -12.12
N TYR A 324 -13.08 -18.98 -10.91
CA TYR A 324 -12.29 -18.35 -9.84
C TYR A 324 -11.45 -19.40 -9.13
N GLU A 325 -10.22 -19.02 -8.85
CA GLU A 325 -9.29 -19.78 -8.04
C GLU A 325 -8.97 -18.99 -6.77
N LEU A 326 -9.10 -19.65 -5.63
CA LEU A 326 -8.84 -19.07 -4.30
C LEU A 326 -7.82 -19.95 -3.58
N CYS A 327 -6.58 -19.49 -3.51
CA CYS A 327 -5.52 -20.18 -2.82
C CYS A 327 -5.31 -19.59 -1.42
N PHE A 328 -5.48 -20.36 -0.38
CA PHE A 328 -5.25 -19.98 1.01
C PHE A 328 -3.84 -20.32 1.50
N GLY A 329 -3.14 -21.24 0.79
CA GLY A 329 -1.77 -21.63 1.12
C GLY A 329 -1.62 -22.34 2.47
N ASN A 330 -2.71 -22.84 3.05
CA ASN A 330 -2.72 -23.56 4.32
C ASN A 330 -3.72 -24.71 4.24
N GLN A 331 -3.33 -25.84 4.81
CA GLN A 331 -4.24 -26.98 4.95
C GLN A 331 -5.50 -26.59 5.74
N PHE A 332 -6.66 -27.02 5.27
CA PHE A 332 -7.93 -26.80 5.94
C PHE A 332 -8.20 -27.89 6.99
N ASN A 333 -8.85 -27.50 8.08
CA ASN A 333 -9.40 -28.44 9.04
C ASN A 333 -10.74 -28.98 8.52
N VAL A 334 -10.83 -30.27 8.24
CA VAL A 334 -12.00 -30.87 7.59
C VAL A 334 -12.90 -31.57 8.60
N LYS A 335 -14.13 -31.11 8.69
CA LYS A 335 -15.21 -31.78 9.41
C LYS A 335 -15.95 -32.70 8.43
N PRO A 336 -16.22 -33.96 8.79
CA PRO A 336 -16.89 -34.91 7.91
C PRO A 336 -18.27 -34.46 7.43
N GLU A 337 -18.98 -33.68 8.27
CA GLU A 337 -20.31 -33.18 7.99
C GLU A 337 -20.35 -32.06 6.93
N GLY A 338 -19.19 -31.61 6.47
CA GLY A 338 -19.06 -30.48 5.55
C GLY A 338 -19.19 -29.11 6.25
N LEU A 339 -19.56 -28.08 5.49
CA LEU A 339 -19.65 -26.70 5.93
C LEU A 339 -18.32 -26.14 6.46
N ASN A 340 -17.20 -26.66 5.96
CA ASN A 340 -15.86 -26.17 6.27
C ASN A 340 -15.60 -24.83 5.58
N ILE A 341 -16.15 -24.67 4.37
CA ILE A 341 -16.10 -23.45 3.58
C ILE A 341 -17.44 -22.72 3.72
N LYS A 342 -17.37 -21.40 3.90
CA LYS A 342 -18.55 -20.52 3.95
C LYS A 342 -18.23 -19.21 3.25
N SER A 343 -19.08 -18.79 2.32
CA SER A 343 -19.02 -17.46 1.75
C SER A 343 -19.96 -16.49 2.46
N THR A 344 -19.79 -15.20 2.19
CA THR A 344 -20.84 -14.19 2.34
C THR A 344 -21.97 -14.50 1.36
N GLY A 345 -23.15 -13.91 1.58
CA GLY A 345 -24.29 -14.09 0.67
C GLY A 345 -24.07 -13.34 -0.63
N PHE A 346 -24.46 -13.94 -1.75
CA PHE A 346 -24.42 -13.34 -3.08
C PHE A 346 -25.62 -13.78 -3.92
N LYS A 347 -25.80 -13.19 -5.09
CA LYS A 347 -26.86 -13.58 -6.04
C LYS A 347 -26.27 -14.09 -7.33
N ILE A 348 -26.87 -15.13 -7.90
CA ILE A 348 -26.45 -15.71 -9.19
C ILE A 348 -27.57 -15.56 -10.24
N LEU A 349 -27.17 -15.61 -11.50
CA LEU A 349 -28.12 -15.57 -12.61
C LEU A 349 -29.14 -16.71 -12.50
N GLY A 350 -30.44 -16.36 -12.57
CA GLY A 350 -31.53 -17.33 -12.48
C GLY A 350 -32.11 -17.55 -11.06
N THR A 351 -31.56 -16.87 -10.02
CA THR A 351 -32.09 -16.93 -8.66
C THR A 351 -32.36 -15.53 -8.11
N ILE A 352 -33.49 -15.36 -7.43
CA ILE A 352 -33.85 -14.08 -6.77
C ILE A 352 -33.30 -14.06 -5.34
N GLU A 353 -33.11 -15.23 -4.75
CA GLU A 353 -32.73 -15.41 -3.35
C GLU A 353 -31.21 -15.31 -3.17
N THR A 354 -30.80 -14.95 -1.97
CA THR A 354 -29.38 -14.96 -1.57
C THR A 354 -28.89 -16.39 -1.42
N VAL A 355 -27.74 -16.67 -2.05
CA VAL A 355 -27.08 -17.98 -2.03
C VAL A 355 -25.69 -17.88 -1.40
N TYR A 356 -25.14 -19.03 -1.03
CA TYR A 356 -23.86 -19.16 -0.34
C TYR A 356 -23.06 -20.31 -0.93
N PHE A 357 -21.74 -20.20 -1.00
CA PHE A 357 -20.87 -21.34 -1.24
C PHE A 357 -20.69 -22.15 0.04
N THR A 358 -20.67 -23.45 -0.09
CA THR A 358 -20.32 -24.41 0.94
C THR A 358 -19.67 -25.63 0.33
N ASP A 359 -19.10 -26.51 1.15
CA ASP A 359 -18.41 -27.70 0.71
C ASP A 359 -19.09 -28.98 1.25
N ILE A 360 -18.88 -30.05 0.50
CA ILE A 360 -19.19 -31.43 0.91
C ILE A 360 -17.90 -32.22 0.71
N PRO A 361 -17.26 -32.71 1.79
CA PRO A 361 -16.05 -33.53 1.67
C PRO A 361 -16.29 -34.84 0.94
N ASN A 362 -15.32 -35.25 0.15
CA ASN A 362 -15.29 -36.59 -0.43
C ASN A 362 -14.89 -37.64 0.65
N GLU A 363 -15.03 -38.90 0.34
CA GLU A 363 -14.69 -40.01 1.25
C GLU A 363 -13.23 -39.97 1.72
N ASP A 364 -12.32 -39.53 0.83
CA ASP A 364 -10.89 -39.40 1.10
C ASP A 364 -10.56 -38.26 2.11
N LYS A 365 -11.47 -37.31 2.32
CA LYS A 365 -11.29 -36.09 3.12
C LYS A 365 -10.07 -35.23 2.70
N LEU A 366 -9.47 -35.52 1.56
CA LEU A 366 -8.38 -34.72 0.97
C LEU A 366 -8.96 -33.67 0.03
N THR A 367 -10.06 -34.00 -0.62
CA THR A 367 -10.78 -33.14 -1.55
C THR A 367 -12.26 -33.05 -1.20
N GLY A 368 -12.97 -32.11 -1.80
CA GLY A 368 -14.41 -31.96 -1.64
C GLY A 368 -15.06 -31.24 -2.82
N THR A 369 -16.37 -31.32 -2.89
CA THR A 369 -17.17 -30.63 -3.90
C THR A 369 -17.72 -29.34 -3.30
N VAL A 370 -17.52 -28.22 -4.00
CA VAL A 370 -18.15 -26.94 -3.64
C VAL A 370 -19.56 -26.88 -4.22
N SER A 371 -20.52 -26.57 -3.39
CA SER A 371 -21.93 -26.46 -3.76
C SER A 371 -22.46 -25.04 -3.47
N ILE A 372 -23.46 -24.62 -4.25
CA ILE A 372 -24.20 -23.38 -3.97
C ILE A 372 -25.49 -23.77 -3.26
N VAL A 373 -25.70 -23.14 -2.12
CA VAL A 373 -26.85 -23.41 -1.24
C VAL A 373 -27.60 -22.14 -0.91
N ARG A 374 -28.87 -22.27 -0.57
CA ARG A 374 -29.70 -21.22 0.04
C ARG A 374 -30.23 -21.68 1.39
N LYS A 375 -30.63 -20.74 2.22
CA LYS A 375 -31.34 -21.02 3.46
C LYS A 375 -32.85 -20.77 3.25
N ASN A 376 -33.67 -21.72 3.66
CA ASN A 376 -35.11 -21.49 3.72
C ASN A 376 -35.51 -20.66 4.96
N PRO A 377 -36.74 -20.16 5.08
CA PRO A 377 -37.19 -19.42 6.25
C PRO A 377 -37.08 -20.19 7.57
N ALA A 378 -37.04 -21.53 7.53
CA ALA A 378 -36.84 -22.40 8.70
C ALA A 378 -35.33 -22.55 9.06
N GLY A 379 -34.42 -21.97 8.27
CA GLY A 379 -32.98 -22.05 8.50
C GLY A 379 -32.30 -23.28 7.91
N GLU A 380 -33.04 -24.15 7.22
CA GLU A 380 -32.49 -25.36 6.59
C GLU A 380 -31.74 -25.03 5.31
N THR A 381 -30.69 -25.77 5.04
CA THR A 381 -29.86 -25.60 3.86
C THR A 381 -30.43 -26.39 2.67
N ILE A 382 -30.76 -25.70 1.59
CA ILE A 382 -31.23 -26.29 0.33
C ILE A 382 -30.14 -26.11 -0.72
N VAL A 383 -29.77 -27.20 -1.38
CA VAL A 383 -28.79 -27.20 -2.46
C VAL A 383 -29.40 -26.65 -3.75
N VAL A 384 -28.83 -25.57 -4.28
CA VAL A 384 -29.24 -24.93 -5.56
C VAL A 384 -28.40 -25.50 -6.71
N VAL A 385 -27.07 -25.57 -6.51
CA VAL A 385 -26.12 -26.17 -7.49
C VAL A 385 -25.26 -27.17 -6.75
N LYS A 386 -25.31 -28.44 -7.15
CA LYS A 386 -24.60 -29.53 -6.47
C LYS A 386 -23.06 -29.49 -6.69
N SER A 387 -22.61 -29.03 -7.85
CA SER A 387 -21.19 -28.96 -8.18
C SER A 387 -20.90 -27.60 -8.80
N ALA A 388 -20.47 -26.66 -7.97
CA ALA A 388 -20.04 -25.33 -8.37
C ALA A 388 -18.52 -25.19 -8.34
N GLY A 389 -17.80 -26.25 -8.00
CA GLY A 389 -16.35 -26.26 -7.94
C GLY A 389 -15.79 -27.42 -7.14
N VAL A 390 -14.49 -27.42 -6.95
CA VAL A 390 -13.73 -28.40 -6.19
C VAL A 390 -12.88 -27.70 -5.15
N VAL A 391 -12.73 -28.32 -4.00
CA VAL A 391 -11.79 -27.88 -2.96
C VAL A 391 -10.74 -28.95 -2.73
N ASP A 392 -9.48 -28.52 -2.66
CA ASP A 392 -8.35 -29.29 -2.15
C ASP A 392 -8.06 -28.81 -0.71
N TYR A 393 -8.33 -29.67 0.24
CA TYR A 393 -8.15 -29.33 1.65
C TYR A 393 -6.68 -29.38 2.09
N VAL A 394 -5.84 -30.15 1.40
CA VAL A 394 -4.43 -30.31 1.74
C VAL A 394 -3.65 -29.07 1.33
N HIS A 395 -3.86 -28.59 0.11
CA HIS A 395 -3.20 -27.40 -0.41
C HIS A 395 -3.93 -26.10 -0.01
N GLY A 396 -5.19 -26.21 0.44
CA GLY A 396 -6.01 -25.06 0.79
C GLY A 396 -6.45 -24.25 -0.42
N GLU A 397 -6.85 -24.94 -1.48
CA GLU A 397 -7.25 -24.36 -2.76
C GLU A 397 -8.72 -24.62 -3.06
N ILE A 398 -9.40 -23.59 -3.57
CA ILE A 398 -10.80 -23.68 -3.98
C ILE A 398 -10.88 -23.24 -5.45
N ASN A 399 -11.25 -24.16 -6.32
CA ASN A 399 -11.46 -23.92 -7.74
C ASN A 399 -12.94 -23.88 -8.04
N LEU A 400 -13.49 -22.69 -8.29
CA LEU A 400 -14.89 -22.50 -8.66
C LEU A 400 -15.07 -22.68 -10.16
N SER A 401 -16.04 -23.51 -10.54
CA SER A 401 -16.50 -23.65 -11.92
C SER A 401 -17.13 -22.36 -12.42
N THR A 402 -17.42 -22.27 -13.72
CA THR A 402 -18.04 -21.11 -14.31
C THR A 402 -19.33 -20.72 -13.62
N VAL A 403 -19.35 -19.57 -12.97
CA VAL A 403 -20.49 -19.02 -12.24
C VAL A 403 -20.73 -17.58 -12.67
N ASN A 404 -22.00 -17.15 -12.79
CA ASN A 404 -22.34 -15.76 -13.04
C ASN A 404 -22.93 -15.15 -11.77
N ILE A 405 -22.13 -14.30 -11.12
CA ILE A 405 -22.48 -13.54 -9.92
C ILE A 405 -23.09 -12.22 -10.35
N ILE A 406 -24.33 -11.94 -9.91
CA ILE A 406 -25.06 -10.72 -10.29
C ILE A 406 -24.81 -9.61 -9.26
N SER A 407 -24.74 -9.95 -8.00
CA SER A 407 -24.41 -9.01 -6.92
C SER A 407 -23.79 -9.73 -5.73
N THR A 408 -22.94 -9.03 -4.99
CA THR A 408 -22.29 -9.45 -3.74
C THR A 408 -22.84 -8.67 -2.56
#